data_40512ccd0d9f2c67c057a8c5c31f340c
#
_entry.id   40512ccd0d9f2c67c057a8c5c31f340c
#
_cell.length_a   1.000
_cell.length_b   1.000
_cell.length_c   1.000
_cell.angle_alpha   90.00
_cell.angle_beta   90.00
_cell.angle_gamma   90.00
#
_symmetry.space_group_name_H-M   'P 1'
#
loop_
_entity.id
_entity.type
_entity.pdbx_description
1 polymer ?
#
loop_
_entity_poly.entity_id
_entity_poly.type
_entity_poly.pdbx_seq_one_letter_code
_entity_poly.pdbx_strand_id
1 'polypeptide(L)'
;VIDEKSAKALTYMMYEVIQGGTGQRAKIEGVETAGKTGTTQAARDAWFIGFTSDFVVGVWMGYDDNTPLKGVTGGGIPADIWRETMIAITNQSAPGPLPMLRGPSQTSVQLPPIGSSQETTSGTTILDTLFGILTGKN
;
A
#
# COMPACT_ATOMS: atom_id res chain seq x y z
N VAL A 1 2.59 -15.83 -19.54
CA VAL A 1 1.70 -14.65 -19.49
C VAL A 1 0.83 -14.82 -18.26
N ILE A 2 0.73 -13.80 -17.40
CA ILE A 2 -0.11 -13.80 -16.20
C ILE A 2 -1.55 -13.45 -16.60
N ASP A 3 -2.52 -14.06 -15.92
CA ASP A 3 -3.94 -13.78 -16.15
C ASP A 3 -4.32 -12.37 -15.65
N GLU A 4 -5.41 -11.83 -16.19
CA GLU A 4 -5.84 -10.45 -15.92
C GLU A 4 -6.15 -10.19 -14.44
N LYS A 5 -6.76 -11.16 -13.76
CA LYS A 5 -7.10 -11.02 -12.32
C LYS A 5 -5.85 -10.93 -11.47
N SER A 6 -4.86 -11.78 -11.74
CA SER A 6 -3.58 -11.77 -11.05
C SER A 6 -2.79 -10.48 -11.35
N ALA A 7 -2.82 -10.00 -12.61
CA ALA A 7 -2.20 -8.72 -12.98
C ALA A 7 -2.83 -7.55 -12.21
N LYS A 8 -4.15 -7.48 -12.14
CA LYS A 8 -4.89 -6.44 -11.39
C LYS A 8 -4.61 -6.51 -9.89
N ALA A 9 -4.51 -7.73 -9.33
CA ALA A 9 -4.15 -7.92 -7.92
C ALA A 9 -2.73 -7.44 -7.63
N LEU A 10 -1.77 -7.78 -8.50
CA LEU A 10 -0.38 -7.33 -8.38
C LEU A 10 -0.29 -5.80 -8.49
N THR A 11 -1.00 -5.19 -9.43
CA THR A 11 -1.07 -3.73 -9.57
C THR A 11 -1.57 -3.07 -8.28
N TYR A 12 -2.62 -3.63 -7.66
CA TYR A 12 -3.11 -3.13 -6.37
C TYR A 12 -2.06 -3.25 -5.26
N MET A 13 -1.37 -4.40 -5.15
CA MET A 13 -0.30 -4.55 -4.16
C MET A 13 0.85 -3.54 -4.38
N MET A 14 1.22 -3.27 -5.64
CA MET A 14 2.24 -2.28 -5.98
C MET A 14 1.76 -0.83 -5.74
N TYR A 15 0.47 -0.56 -5.90
CA TYR A 15 -0.14 0.71 -5.49
C TYR A 15 -0.02 0.92 -3.97
N GLU A 16 -0.32 -0.08 -3.16
CA GLU A 16 -0.19 -0.02 -1.70
C GLU A 16 1.25 0.23 -1.22
N VAL A 17 2.27 -0.23 -1.97
CA VAL A 17 3.69 0.10 -1.69
C VAL A 17 3.93 1.61 -1.68
N ILE A 18 3.22 2.35 -2.53
CA ILE A 18 3.32 3.81 -2.61
C ILE A 18 2.40 4.50 -1.59
N GLN A 19 1.22 3.94 -1.30
CA GLN A 19 0.29 4.58 -0.35
C GLN A 19 0.76 4.50 1.11
N GLY A 20 1.29 3.38 1.53
CA GLY A 20 1.68 3.15 2.94
C GLY A 20 2.94 2.31 3.13
N GLY A 21 3.58 1.86 2.04
CA GLY A 21 4.74 0.98 2.07
C GLY A 21 6.08 1.69 1.90
N THR A 22 7.06 0.94 1.41
CA THR A 22 8.46 1.41 1.24
C THR A 22 8.65 2.43 0.14
N GLY A 23 7.63 2.66 -0.71
CA GLY A 23 7.67 3.57 -1.85
C GLY A 23 6.95 4.90 -1.64
N GLN A 24 6.59 5.29 -0.40
CA GLN A 24 5.80 6.48 -0.11
C GLN A 24 6.34 7.77 -0.72
N ARG A 25 7.65 7.90 -0.88
CA ARG A 25 8.29 9.08 -1.47
C ARG A 25 7.99 9.26 -2.96
N ALA A 26 7.53 8.18 -3.63
CA ALA A 26 7.08 8.22 -5.03
C ALA A 26 5.61 8.67 -5.18
N LYS A 27 4.89 8.95 -4.10
CA LYS A 27 3.49 9.36 -4.15
C LYS A 27 3.35 10.71 -4.87
N ILE A 28 2.41 10.76 -5.81
CA ILE A 28 2.00 11.98 -6.52
C ILE A 28 0.54 12.25 -6.16
N GLU A 29 0.27 13.44 -5.65
CA GLU A 29 -1.10 13.81 -5.26
C GLU A 29 -2.01 13.87 -6.49
N GLY A 30 -3.19 13.25 -6.37
CA GLY A 30 -4.17 13.20 -7.45
C GLY A 30 -3.85 12.25 -8.61
N VAL A 31 -2.72 11.50 -8.56
CA VAL A 31 -2.33 10.54 -9.60
C VAL A 31 -2.22 9.14 -8.99
N GLU A 32 -2.89 8.18 -9.60
CA GLU A 32 -2.69 6.78 -9.21
C GLU A 32 -1.36 6.26 -9.74
N THR A 33 -0.49 5.90 -8.83
CA THR A 33 0.85 5.38 -9.12
C THR A 33 1.05 4.06 -8.42
N ALA A 34 1.72 3.12 -9.06
CA ALA A 34 2.12 1.84 -8.50
C ALA A 34 3.62 1.63 -8.71
N GLY A 35 4.28 0.94 -7.79
CA GLY A 35 5.71 0.74 -7.93
C GLY A 35 6.30 -0.20 -6.91
N LYS A 36 7.61 -0.46 -7.04
CA LYS A 36 8.37 -1.32 -6.16
C LYS A 36 9.78 -0.81 -5.96
N THR A 37 10.20 -0.81 -4.72
CA THR A 37 11.58 -0.55 -4.31
C THR A 37 12.43 -1.81 -4.42
N GLY A 38 13.69 -1.67 -4.76
CA GLY A 38 14.70 -2.70 -4.69
C GLY A 38 15.96 -2.13 -4.02
N THR A 39 16.57 -2.92 -3.13
CA THR A 39 17.89 -2.59 -2.54
C THR A 39 18.63 -3.90 -2.36
N THR A 40 19.80 -4.02 -2.97
CA THR A 40 20.65 -5.20 -2.81
C THR A 40 21.32 -5.21 -1.45
N GLN A 41 21.84 -6.38 -1.03
CA GLN A 41 22.61 -6.49 0.20
C GLN A 41 23.81 -5.51 0.20
N ALA A 42 24.06 -4.92 1.36
CA ALA A 42 25.04 -3.85 1.52
C ALA A 42 24.77 -2.60 0.69
N ALA A 43 23.53 -2.40 0.22
CA ALA A 43 23.11 -1.23 -0.56
C ALA A 43 24.02 -0.95 -1.77
N ARG A 44 24.43 -1.97 -2.51
CA ARG A 44 25.26 -1.82 -3.72
C ARG A 44 24.47 -1.25 -4.89
N ASP A 45 23.18 -1.65 -4.96
CA ASP A 45 22.21 -1.15 -5.92
C ASP A 45 20.96 -0.71 -5.21
N ALA A 46 20.41 0.41 -5.63
CA ALA A 46 19.13 0.91 -5.20
C ALA A 46 18.24 1.17 -6.42
N TRP A 47 17.06 0.56 -6.43
CA TRP A 47 16.11 0.61 -7.53
C TRP A 47 14.78 1.18 -7.08
N PHE A 48 14.16 1.94 -7.94
CA PHE A 48 12.73 2.18 -7.90
C PHE A 48 12.16 2.02 -9.30
N ILE A 49 11.18 1.13 -9.45
CA ILE A 49 10.44 0.95 -10.70
C ILE A 49 8.98 1.20 -10.39
N GLY A 50 8.37 2.12 -11.13
CA GLY A 50 6.97 2.48 -10.93
C GLY A 50 6.31 2.89 -12.24
N PHE A 51 4.99 2.99 -12.20
CA PHE A 51 4.18 3.26 -13.38
C PHE A 51 2.88 3.99 -13.02
N THR A 52 2.33 4.65 -14.05
CA THR A 52 0.94 5.12 -14.14
C THR A 52 0.21 4.28 -15.18
N SER A 53 -1.00 4.68 -15.59
CA SER A 53 -1.70 4.04 -16.72
C SER A 53 -0.93 4.14 -18.05
N ASP A 54 -0.09 5.17 -18.21
CA ASP A 54 0.48 5.55 -19.52
C ASP A 54 1.98 5.36 -19.60
N PHE A 55 2.70 5.42 -18.46
CA PHE A 55 4.15 5.40 -18.42
C PHE A 55 4.70 4.44 -17.38
N VAL A 56 5.80 3.77 -17.76
CA VAL A 56 6.64 2.99 -16.84
C VAL A 56 8.02 3.63 -16.81
N VAL A 57 8.52 3.92 -15.61
CA VAL A 57 9.86 4.49 -15.40
C VAL A 57 10.61 3.64 -14.36
N GLY A 58 11.87 3.39 -14.63
CA GLY A 58 12.81 2.77 -13.70
C GLY A 58 13.95 3.73 -13.36
N VAL A 59 14.30 3.80 -12.09
CA VAL A 59 15.47 4.55 -11.60
C VAL A 59 16.41 3.58 -10.91
N TRP A 60 17.67 3.61 -11.31
CA TRP A 60 18.75 2.85 -10.71
C TRP A 60 19.83 3.78 -10.20
N MET A 61 20.39 3.43 -9.05
CA MET A 61 21.56 4.04 -8.47
C MET A 61 22.54 2.95 -8.04
N GLY A 62 23.79 3.11 -8.40
CA GLY A 62 24.88 2.20 -8.08
C GLY A 62 26.21 2.75 -8.57
N TYR A 63 27.29 2.07 -8.24
CA TYR A 63 28.64 2.33 -8.77
C TYR A 63 29.06 1.19 -9.67
N ASP A 64 29.77 1.51 -10.76
CA ASP A 64 30.24 0.52 -11.73
C ASP A 64 31.26 -0.46 -11.12
N ASP A 65 31.97 -0.05 -10.09
CA ASP A 65 32.92 -0.87 -9.34
C ASP A 65 32.27 -1.66 -8.20
N ASN A 66 30.93 -1.65 -8.11
CA ASN A 66 30.17 -2.34 -7.09
C ASN A 66 30.45 -1.85 -5.64
N THR A 67 30.94 -0.62 -5.48
CA THR A 67 31.10 0.02 -4.17
C THR A 67 29.73 0.24 -3.52
N PRO A 68 29.54 -0.07 -2.20
CA PRO A 68 28.30 0.17 -1.52
C PRO A 68 27.89 1.64 -1.48
N LEU A 69 26.61 1.90 -1.75
CA LEU A 69 26.00 3.21 -1.56
C LEU A 69 25.86 3.51 -0.06
N LYS A 70 26.18 4.73 0.36
CA LYS A 70 26.03 5.14 1.76
C LYS A 70 24.66 5.73 2.01
N GLY A 71 23.83 5.02 2.79
CA GLY A 71 22.52 5.52 3.22
C GLY A 71 21.46 5.63 2.12
N VAL A 72 21.68 5.01 0.96
CA VAL A 72 20.73 5.02 -0.16
C VAL A 72 19.94 3.72 -0.18
N THR A 73 18.63 3.84 -0.30
CA THR A 73 17.70 2.72 -0.51
C THR A 73 16.78 3.03 -1.69
N GLY A 74 16.16 2.00 -2.27
CA GLY A 74 15.22 2.18 -3.38
C GLY A 74 14.02 3.07 -3.05
N GLY A 75 13.60 3.11 -1.78
CA GLY A 75 12.53 3.99 -1.29
C GLY A 75 13.00 5.41 -0.93
N GLY A 76 14.27 5.70 -1.05
CA GLY A 76 14.86 7.01 -0.82
C GLY A 76 15.02 7.82 -2.12
N ILE A 77 16.25 8.20 -2.43
CA ILE A 77 16.58 9.04 -3.60
C ILE A 77 16.03 8.48 -4.94
N PRO A 78 16.11 7.16 -5.24
CA PRO A 78 15.51 6.64 -6.46
C PRO A 78 14.00 6.91 -6.58
N ALA A 79 13.25 6.79 -5.47
CA ALA A 79 11.84 7.08 -5.46
C ALA A 79 11.54 8.58 -5.65
N ASP A 80 12.38 9.47 -5.09
CA ASP A 80 12.24 10.92 -5.31
C ASP A 80 12.51 11.29 -6.78
N ILE A 81 13.60 10.78 -7.36
CA ILE A 81 13.94 11.02 -8.77
C ILE A 81 12.79 10.53 -9.67
N TRP A 82 12.26 9.34 -9.36
CA TRP A 82 11.12 8.80 -10.08
C TRP A 82 9.91 9.73 -9.99
N ARG A 83 9.57 10.21 -8.80
CA ARG A 83 8.44 11.11 -8.58
C ARG A 83 8.58 12.41 -9.38
N GLU A 84 9.72 13.07 -9.30
CA GLU A 84 9.98 14.31 -10.04
C GLU A 84 9.92 14.09 -11.56
N THR A 85 10.47 12.97 -12.04
CA THR A 85 10.40 12.58 -13.46
C THR A 85 8.95 12.39 -13.90
N MET A 86 8.16 11.66 -13.11
CA MET A 86 6.76 11.42 -13.44
C MET A 86 5.92 12.68 -13.39
N ILE A 87 6.15 13.58 -12.43
CA ILE A 87 5.49 14.89 -12.38
C ILE A 87 5.79 15.68 -13.66
N ALA A 88 7.04 15.72 -14.10
CA ALA A 88 7.43 16.42 -15.33
C ALA A 88 6.74 15.83 -16.59
N ILE A 89 6.59 14.50 -16.65
CA ILE A 89 5.94 13.82 -17.77
C ILE A 89 4.41 14.05 -17.73
N THR A 90 3.80 13.93 -16.55
CA THR A 90 2.33 13.95 -16.40
C THR A 90 1.74 15.35 -16.34
N ASN A 91 2.55 16.39 -16.16
CA ASN A 91 2.08 17.78 -16.18
C ASN A 91 1.39 18.19 -17.51
N GLN A 92 1.61 17.42 -18.57
CA GLN A 92 1.00 17.69 -19.89
C GLN A 92 -0.32 16.92 -20.10
N SER A 93 -0.56 15.84 -19.34
CA SER A 93 -1.77 15.03 -19.42
C SER A 93 -1.91 14.21 -18.13
N ALA A 94 -2.98 14.40 -17.39
CA ALA A 94 -3.25 13.61 -16.19
C ALA A 94 -3.51 12.14 -16.61
N PRO A 95 -2.74 11.18 -16.08
CA PRO A 95 -2.95 9.77 -16.36
C PRO A 95 -4.33 9.29 -15.88
N GLY A 96 -4.89 8.31 -16.58
CA GLY A 96 -6.10 7.64 -16.15
C GLY A 96 -5.89 6.76 -14.89
N PRO A 97 -6.97 6.14 -14.41
CA PRO A 97 -6.85 5.24 -13.27
C PRO A 97 -6.09 3.96 -13.64
N LEU A 98 -5.39 3.40 -12.67
CA LEU A 98 -4.69 2.13 -12.84
C LEU A 98 -5.67 0.95 -12.96
N PRO A 99 -5.40 -0.03 -13.85
CA PRO A 99 -6.19 -1.26 -13.97
C PRO A 99 -5.88 -2.20 -12.80
N MET A 100 -6.46 -1.93 -11.62
CA MET A 100 -6.23 -2.72 -10.42
C MET A 100 -7.51 -3.27 -9.81
N LEU A 101 -7.41 -4.37 -9.06
CA LEU A 101 -8.49 -4.84 -8.21
C LEU A 101 -8.60 -3.87 -7.03
N ARG A 102 -9.67 -3.11 -7.01
CA ARG A 102 -10.02 -2.35 -5.81
C ARG A 102 -10.68 -3.32 -4.81
N GLY A 103 -10.17 -3.36 -3.59
CA GLY A 103 -10.86 -4.03 -2.49
C GLY A 103 -12.30 -3.51 -2.38
N PRO A 104 -13.23 -4.27 -1.76
CA PRO A 104 -14.54 -3.73 -1.47
C PRO A 104 -14.34 -2.38 -0.79
N SER A 105 -14.91 -1.33 -1.38
CA SER A 105 -14.92 0.00 -0.78
C SER A 105 -15.25 -0.21 0.70
N GLN A 106 -14.41 0.27 1.60
CA GLN A 106 -14.78 0.29 3.01
C GLN A 106 -16.02 1.19 3.09
N THR A 107 -17.16 0.55 2.88
CA THR A 107 -18.42 1.13 3.31
C THR A 107 -18.17 1.40 4.77
N SER A 108 -18.05 2.65 5.13
CA SER A 108 -17.97 3.07 6.53
C SER A 108 -19.11 2.31 7.22
N VAL A 109 -18.74 1.32 8.03
CA VAL A 109 -19.69 0.70 8.95
C VAL A 109 -20.04 1.85 9.88
N GLN A 110 -21.13 2.50 9.56
CA GLN A 110 -21.73 3.49 10.42
C GLN A 110 -22.22 2.71 11.62
N LEU A 111 -21.39 2.67 12.67
CA LEU A 111 -21.81 2.16 13.97
C LEU A 111 -23.10 2.91 14.31
N PRO A 112 -24.19 2.19 14.64
CA PRO A 112 -25.41 2.85 15.10
C PRO A 112 -25.05 3.73 16.31
N PRO A 113 -25.65 4.92 16.45
CA PRO A 113 -25.37 5.79 17.56
C PRO A 113 -25.68 5.02 18.86
N ILE A 114 -24.67 4.98 19.74
CA ILE A 114 -24.86 4.51 21.12
C ILE A 114 -25.76 5.55 21.78
N GLY A 115 -27.06 5.28 21.75
CA GLY A 115 -28.07 6.17 22.25
C GLY A 115 -29.18 5.43 22.95
N SER A 116 -29.27 5.67 24.28
CA SER A 116 -30.38 5.45 25.19
C SER A 116 -30.83 4.02 25.48
N SER A 117 -30.53 3.64 26.69
CA SER A 117 -31.17 2.65 27.56
C SER A 117 -32.63 2.37 27.20
N GLN A 118 -32.90 1.12 26.82
CA GLN A 118 -34.16 0.47 27.24
C GLN A 118 -33.77 -0.89 27.83
N GLU A 119 -33.93 -0.96 29.13
CA GLU A 119 -33.98 -2.21 29.89
C GLU A 119 -35.13 -3.07 29.34
N THR A 120 -34.78 -4.25 28.83
CA THR A 120 -35.70 -5.37 28.78
C THR A 120 -34.94 -6.63 29.19
N THR A 121 -35.41 -7.12 30.28
CA THR A 121 -35.13 -8.34 31.03
C THR A 121 -34.84 -9.58 30.17
N SER A 122 -33.93 -10.40 30.68
CA SER A 122 -33.66 -11.83 30.37
C SER A 122 -32.80 -12.11 29.15
N GLY A 123 -31.54 -12.38 29.44
CA GLY A 123 -30.62 -13.02 28.51
C GLY A 123 -29.24 -13.13 29.15
N THR A 124 -28.85 -14.31 29.52
CA THR A 124 -27.54 -14.68 30.06
C THR A 124 -26.44 -13.97 29.28
N THR A 125 -25.69 -13.14 29.96
CA THR A 125 -24.59 -12.39 29.35
C THR A 125 -23.45 -13.35 28.97
N ILE A 126 -22.72 -13.07 27.87
CA ILE A 126 -21.52 -13.83 27.43
C ILE A 126 -20.52 -13.97 28.58
N LEU A 127 -20.49 -12.99 29.49
CA LEU A 127 -19.65 -13.02 30.69
C LEU A 127 -20.07 -14.14 31.67
N ASP A 128 -21.37 -14.39 31.83
CA ASP A 128 -21.87 -15.46 32.71
C ASP A 128 -21.53 -16.84 32.13
N THR A 129 -21.55 -16.96 30.80
CA THR A 129 -21.16 -18.18 30.11
C THR A 129 -19.65 -18.45 30.26
N LEU A 130 -18.83 -17.43 30.14
CA LEU A 130 -17.36 -17.53 30.32
C LEU A 130 -17.02 -17.84 31.79
N PHE A 131 -17.71 -17.27 32.75
CA PHE A 131 -17.51 -17.51 34.16
C PHE A 131 -17.89 -18.96 34.56
N GLY A 132 -18.97 -19.49 33.96
CA GLY A 132 -19.39 -20.90 34.16
C GLY A 132 -18.33 -21.88 33.64
N ILE A 133 -17.70 -21.61 32.52
CA ILE A 133 -16.64 -22.44 31.94
C ILE A 133 -15.37 -22.41 32.80
N LEU A 134 -15.01 -21.27 33.35
CA LEU A 134 -13.79 -21.09 34.17
C LEU A 134 -13.91 -21.65 35.58
N THR A 135 -15.13 -21.76 36.15
CA THR A 135 -15.34 -22.21 37.53
C THR A 135 -15.78 -23.65 37.63
N GLY A 136 -16.00 -24.36 36.51
CA GLY A 136 -16.28 -25.80 36.50
C GLY A 136 -17.54 -26.22 37.25
N LYS A 137 -18.54 -25.32 37.38
CA LYS A 137 -19.86 -25.66 37.95
C LYS A 137 -20.88 -25.81 36.82
N ASN A 138 -21.22 -27.07 36.58
CA ASN A 138 -22.42 -27.48 35.86
C ASN A 138 -23.65 -27.08 36.67
#